data_5525e5e089440b85532892eef1edd36a
#
_entry.id   5525e5e089440b85532892eef1edd36a
#
_cell.length_a   1.000
_cell.length_b   1.000
_cell.length_c   1.000
_cell.angle_alpha   90.00
_cell.angle_beta   90.00
_cell.angle_gamma   90.00
#
_symmetry.space_group_name_H-M   'P 1'
#
loop_
_entity.id
_entity.type
_entity.pdbx_description
1 polymer ?
#
loop_
_entity_poly.entity_id
_entity_poly.type
_entity_poly.pdbx_seq_one_letter_code
_entity_poly.pdbx_strand_id
1 'polypeptide(L)'
;MREKFYICRHCGNLIGLIHDAGVPMMCCGQKMEALVPNTTEAAGEKHLPYVHKEDGSVYVRVGETTHPMTEEHYIQWIYLETENGGQRRAFKPGDTPEATFCTGEDKPVAVYAYCNLHGLWKTEIE
;
A
#
# COMPACT_ATOMS: atom_id res chain seq x y z
N MET A 1 -10.37 14.98 3.70
CA MET A 1 -9.30 14.57 2.79
C MET A 1 -9.67 13.30 2.08
N ARG A 2 -9.37 13.22 0.79
CA ARG A 2 -9.63 12.02 0.01
C ARG A 2 -8.51 11.00 0.23
N GLU A 3 -8.83 9.73 0.04
CA GLU A 3 -7.83 8.67 0.12
C GLU A 3 -6.85 8.74 -1.06
N LYS A 4 -5.73 8.06 -0.94
CA LYS A 4 -4.68 8.08 -1.95
C LYS A 4 -4.93 7.06 -3.07
N PHE A 5 -5.56 5.92 -2.75
CA PHE A 5 -5.73 4.82 -3.70
C PHE A 5 -7.19 4.51 -3.95
N TYR A 6 -7.52 4.17 -5.21
CA TYR A 6 -8.88 3.90 -5.65
C TYR A 6 -8.91 2.66 -6.52
N ILE A 7 -10.02 1.94 -6.48
CA ILE A 7 -10.18 0.70 -7.26
C ILE A 7 -11.48 0.73 -8.04
N CYS A 8 -11.46 0.15 -9.25
CA CYS A 8 -12.67 -0.14 -10.01
C CYS A 8 -13.13 -1.54 -9.63
N ARG A 9 -14.29 -1.65 -8.99
CA ARG A 9 -14.80 -2.97 -8.58
C ARG A 9 -15.26 -3.81 -9.76
N HIS A 10 -15.45 -3.22 -10.95
CA HIS A 10 -15.85 -3.96 -12.14
C HIS A 10 -14.66 -4.64 -12.83
N CYS A 11 -13.61 -3.89 -13.13
CA CYS A 11 -12.46 -4.43 -13.89
C CYS A 11 -11.22 -4.69 -13.05
N GLY A 12 -11.16 -4.15 -11.83
CA GLY A 12 -10.02 -4.34 -10.94
C GLY A 12 -8.88 -3.34 -11.11
N ASN A 13 -9.03 -2.32 -11.97
CA ASN A 13 -8.01 -1.28 -12.07
C ASN A 13 -7.83 -0.60 -10.71
N LEU A 14 -6.58 -0.49 -10.28
CA LEU A 14 -6.23 0.17 -9.02
C LEU A 14 -5.27 1.31 -9.35
N ILE A 15 -5.59 2.52 -8.88
CA ILE A 15 -4.79 3.70 -9.18
C ILE A 15 -4.36 4.43 -7.91
N GLY A 16 -3.24 5.14 -8.02
CA GLY A 16 -2.80 6.07 -6.98
C GLY A 16 -3.03 7.50 -7.45
N LEU A 17 -3.55 8.34 -6.57
CA LEU A 17 -3.86 9.72 -6.86
C LEU A 17 -2.64 10.60 -6.56
N ILE A 18 -2.06 11.19 -7.59
CA ILE A 18 -0.89 12.07 -7.44
C ILE A 18 -1.34 13.46 -6.98
N HIS A 19 -2.38 13.98 -7.60
CA HIS A 19 -2.96 15.28 -7.25
C HIS A 19 -4.47 15.16 -7.17
N ASP A 20 -5.06 15.66 -6.11
CA ASP A 20 -6.51 15.61 -5.90
C ASP A 20 -7.13 16.94 -6.31
N ALA A 21 -7.80 16.93 -7.45
CA ALA A 21 -8.53 18.10 -7.94
C ALA A 21 -9.99 18.14 -7.45
N GLY A 22 -10.39 17.15 -6.63
CA GLY A 22 -11.74 17.10 -6.09
C GLY A 22 -12.78 16.48 -7.01
N VAL A 23 -12.36 15.91 -8.14
CA VAL A 23 -13.26 15.33 -9.14
C VAL A 23 -13.21 13.80 -9.04
N PRO A 24 -14.37 13.11 -9.11
CA PRO A 24 -14.37 11.65 -9.06
C PRO A 24 -13.62 11.03 -10.24
N MET A 25 -12.88 9.94 -9.99
CA MET A 25 -12.30 9.14 -11.05
C MET A 25 -13.33 8.11 -11.48
N MET A 26 -13.51 7.96 -12.80
CA MET A 26 -14.49 7.05 -13.39
C MET A 26 -13.79 5.92 -14.11
N CYS A 27 -14.31 4.71 -13.97
CA CYS A 27 -13.82 3.54 -14.71
C CYS A 27 -14.99 2.59 -14.94
N CYS A 28 -15.07 2.00 -16.13
CA CYS A 28 -16.17 1.09 -16.48
C CYS A 28 -17.56 1.71 -16.24
N GLY A 29 -17.70 3.01 -16.49
CA GLY A 29 -18.98 3.71 -16.35
C GLY A 29 -19.43 3.99 -14.93
N GLN A 30 -18.57 3.81 -13.94
CA GLN A 30 -18.92 4.05 -12.54
C GLN A 30 -17.77 4.70 -11.79
N LYS A 31 -18.09 5.32 -10.66
CA LYS A 31 -17.09 5.93 -9.78
C LYS A 31 -16.16 4.86 -9.22
N MET A 32 -14.86 5.13 -9.24
CA MET A 32 -13.91 4.28 -8.55
C MET A 32 -14.09 4.44 -7.03
N GLU A 33 -13.90 3.33 -6.33
CA GLU A 33 -14.09 3.28 -4.89
C GLU A 33 -12.79 3.58 -4.16
N ALA A 34 -12.84 4.44 -3.15
CA ALA A 34 -11.69 4.74 -2.31
C ALA A 34 -11.30 3.51 -1.48
N LEU A 35 -10.00 3.22 -1.43
CA LEU A 35 -9.46 2.19 -0.55
C LEU A 35 -9.10 2.85 0.78
N VAL A 36 -9.90 2.61 1.81
CA VAL A 36 -9.66 3.14 3.15
C VAL A 36 -8.82 2.14 3.92
N PRO A 37 -7.58 2.51 4.31
CA PRO A 37 -6.70 1.54 4.96
C PRO A 37 -7.19 1.10 6.33
N ASN A 38 -6.82 -0.14 6.70
CA ASN A 38 -7.05 -0.71 8.03
C ASN A 38 -8.53 -0.89 8.40
N THR A 39 -9.42 -1.00 7.40
CA THR A 39 -10.87 -1.13 7.66
C THR A 39 -11.42 -2.51 7.37
N THR A 40 -10.64 -3.38 6.74
CA THR A 40 -11.05 -4.75 6.46
C THR A 40 -10.85 -5.63 7.70
N GLU A 41 -11.83 -6.47 8.02
CA GLU A 41 -11.69 -7.43 9.12
C GLU A 41 -10.72 -8.54 8.71
N ALA A 42 -9.53 -8.52 9.31
CA ALA A 42 -8.49 -9.51 9.08
C ALA A 42 -7.43 -9.35 10.18
N ALA A 43 -6.50 -10.31 10.24
CA ALA A 43 -5.43 -10.28 11.25
C ALA A 43 -4.45 -9.12 10.96
N GLY A 44 -4.44 -8.11 11.81
CA GLY A 44 -3.54 -6.97 11.69
C GLY A 44 -2.08 -7.36 11.70
N GLU A 45 -1.70 -8.33 12.55
CA GLU A 45 -0.31 -8.80 12.66
C GLU A 45 0.23 -9.42 11.37
N LYS A 46 -0.66 -9.83 10.45
CA LYS A 46 -0.26 -10.37 9.14
C LYS A 46 -0.29 -9.34 8.03
N HIS A 47 -0.98 -8.22 8.22
CA HIS A 47 -1.25 -7.25 7.16
C HIS A 47 -0.62 -5.88 7.38
N LEU A 48 -0.52 -5.43 8.64
CA LEU A 48 0.09 -4.13 8.92
C LEU A 48 1.57 -4.16 8.56
N PRO A 49 2.04 -3.21 7.72
CA PRO A 49 3.47 -3.15 7.43
C PRO A 49 4.29 -2.93 8.69
N TYR A 50 5.30 -3.76 8.88
CA TYR A 50 6.33 -3.53 9.88
C TYR A 50 7.38 -2.61 9.26
N VAL A 51 7.75 -1.55 9.97
CA VAL A 51 8.64 -0.52 9.43
C VAL A 51 9.83 -0.33 10.36
N HIS A 52 11.04 -0.35 9.79
CA HIS A 52 12.25 0.01 10.50
C HIS A 52 12.94 1.14 9.74
N LYS A 53 13.05 2.30 10.37
CA LYS A 53 13.63 3.50 9.77
C LYS A 53 15.07 3.68 10.23
N GLU A 54 15.95 3.94 9.27
CA GLU A 54 17.34 4.33 9.53
C GLU A 54 17.63 5.61 8.75
N ASP A 55 18.80 6.22 8.98
CA ASP A 55 19.20 7.41 8.22
C ASP A 55 19.27 7.08 6.73
N GLY A 56 18.41 7.74 5.96
CA GLY A 56 18.40 7.62 4.51
C GLY A 56 17.77 6.35 3.96
N SER A 57 17.20 5.48 4.81
CA SER A 57 16.54 4.27 4.31
C SER A 57 15.40 3.82 5.20
N VAL A 58 14.48 3.05 4.61
CA VAL A 58 13.34 2.45 5.31
C VAL A 58 13.22 0.99 4.90
N TYR A 59 13.27 0.10 5.87
CA TYR A 59 13.00 -1.32 5.66
C TYR A 59 11.54 -1.61 5.99
N VAL A 60 10.86 -2.36 5.12
CA VAL A 60 9.45 -2.72 5.29
C VAL A 60 9.27 -4.21 5.12
N ARG A 61 8.49 -4.81 5.99
CA ARG A 61 8.05 -6.20 5.88
C ARG A 61 6.55 -6.25 6.17
N VAL A 62 5.78 -7.04 5.42
CA VAL A 62 4.37 -7.27 5.71
C VAL A 62 4.23 -8.65 6.35
N GLY A 63 3.80 -8.77 7.54
CA GLY A 63 3.52 -8.00 8.70
C GLY A 63 4.42 -8.53 9.80
N GLU A 64 4.07 -8.43 11.09
CA GLU A 64 4.84 -9.07 12.16
C GLU A 64 4.90 -10.59 11.96
N THR A 65 3.76 -11.19 11.63
CA THR A 65 3.65 -12.59 11.23
C THR A 65 3.63 -12.65 9.71
N THR A 66 4.36 -13.62 9.15
CA THR A 66 4.49 -13.76 7.70
C THR A 66 3.13 -13.84 7.01
N HIS A 67 2.92 -12.96 6.02
CA HIS A 67 1.72 -12.98 5.20
C HIS A 67 1.85 -14.05 4.11
N PRO A 68 0.74 -14.77 3.79
CA PRO A 68 0.76 -15.69 2.65
C PRO A 68 1.15 -15.01 1.34
N MET A 69 1.86 -15.75 0.48
CA MET A 69 2.27 -15.26 -0.85
C MET A 69 1.97 -16.33 -1.90
N THR A 70 0.68 -16.73 -1.98
CA THR A 70 0.19 -17.69 -2.97
C THR A 70 -0.52 -16.96 -4.10
N GLU A 71 -0.81 -17.64 -5.21
CA GLU A 71 -1.51 -17.03 -6.34
C GLU A 71 -2.87 -16.45 -5.95
N GLU A 72 -3.59 -17.11 -5.04
CA GLU A 72 -4.92 -16.69 -4.61
C GLU A 72 -4.89 -15.64 -3.51
N HIS A 73 -3.78 -15.56 -2.75
CA HIS A 73 -3.70 -14.69 -1.58
C HIS A 73 -2.28 -14.20 -1.39
N TYR A 74 -2.03 -12.94 -1.74
CA TYR A 74 -0.68 -12.37 -1.63
C TYR A 74 -0.70 -10.85 -1.52
N ILE A 75 0.42 -10.31 -1.01
CA ILE A 75 0.66 -8.87 -1.01
C ILE A 75 1.11 -8.47 -2.41
N GLN A 76 0.34 -7.63 -3.06
CA GLN A 76 0.60 -7.24 -4.45
C GLN A 76 1.64 -6.13 -4.56
N TRP A 77 1.70 -5.24 -3.57
CA TRP A 77 2.68 -4.17 -3.57
C TRP A 77 2.81 -3.53 -2.19
N ILE A 78 3.94 -2.84 -1.99
CA ILE A 78 4.21 -1.95 -0.87
C ILE A 78 4.48 -0.57 -1.45
N TYR A 79 3.98 0.48 -0.81
CA TYR A 79 4.22 1.85 -1.21
C TYR A 79 4.71 2.66 -0.01
N LEU A 80 5.88 3.29 -0.17
CA LEU A 80 6.41 4.22 0.83
C LEU A 80 6.04 5.63 0.41
N GLU A 81 5.32 6.32 1.27
CA GLU A 81 5.01 7.74 1.07
C GLU A 81 6.06 8.59 1.79
N THR A 82 6.59 9.60 1.08
CA THR A 82 7.53 10.57 1.63
C THR A 82 6.94 11.96 1.49
N GLU A 83 7.58 12.96 2.09
CA GLU A 83 7.11 14.35 1.99
C GLU A 83 7.08 14.86 0.55
N ASN A 84 7.99 14.40 -0.29
CA ASN A 84 8.13 14.90 -1.67
C ASN A 84 7.71 13.88 -2.74
N GLY A 85 7.11 12.76 -2.36
CA GLY A 85 6.70 11.76 -3.35
C GLY A 85 6.51 10.40 -2.74
N GLY A 86 7.04 9.38 -3.41
CA GLY A 86 6.92 8.01 -2.93
C GLY A 86 7.61 7.01 -3.83
N GLN A 87 7.68 5.76 -3.36
CA GLN A 87 8.27 4.65 -4.08
C GLN A 87 7.38 3.42 -3.91
N ARG A 88 7.21 2.64 -4.97
CA ARG A 88 6.38 1.44 -4.95
C ARG A 88 7.19 0.21 -5.36
N ARG A 89 7.03 -0.86 -4.61
CA ARG A 89 7.58 -2.17 -4.95
C ARG A 89 6.44 -3.15 -5.20
N ALA A 90 6.40 -3.75 -6.39
CA ALA A 90 5.41 -4.79 -6.74
C ALA A 90 5.96 -6.17 -6.39
N PHE A 91 5.04 -7.09 -6.06
CA PHE A 91 5.38 -8.49 -5.73
C PHE A 91 4.55 -9.45 -6.57
N LYS A 92 5.07 -10.66 -6.69
CA LYS A 92 4.39 -11.80 -7.31
C LYS A 92 4.23 -12.90 -6.28
N PRO A 93 3.30 -13.85 -6.49
CA PRO A 93 3.23 -15.04 -5.63
C PRO A 93 4.60 -15.71 -5.53
N GLY A 94 4.96 -16.13 -4.32
CA GLY A 94 6.25 -16.72 -4.04
C GLY A 94 7.34 -15.76 -3.61
N ASP A 95 7.16 -14.45 -3.86
CA ASP A 95 8.11 -13.44 -3.39
C ASP A 95 8.01 -13.27 -1.87
N THR A 96 9.09 -12.81 -1.25
CA THR A 96 9.05 -12.40 0.15
C THR A 96 8.52 -10.97 0.19
N PRO A 97 7.46 -10.68 0.98
CA PRO A 97 6.83 -9.35 1.00
C PRO A 97 7.62 -8.35 1.85
N GLU A 98 8.82 -8.04 1.40
CA GLU A 98 9.69 -7.08 2.07
C GLU A 98 10.44 -6.23 1.06
N ALA A 99 10.83 -5.03 1.46
CA ALA A 99 11.58 -4.11 0.61
C ALA A 99 12.37 -3.14 1.47
N THR A 100 13.50 -2.69 0.92
CA THR A 100 14.26 -1.58 1.51
C THR A 100 14.23 -0.43 0.53
N PHE A 101 13.79 0.73 0.98
CA PHE A 101 13.72 1.94 0.17
C PHE A 101 14.80 2.91 0.59
N CYS A 102 15.50 3.48 -0.40
CA CYS A 102 16.47 4.55 -0.15
C CYS A 102 15.74 5.88 -0.27
N THR A 103 15.77 6.68 0.78
CA THR A 103 15.06 7.96 0.84
C THR A 103 15.99 9.17 0.84
N GLY A 104 17.26 8.98 1.19
CA GLY A 104 18.17 10.09 1.36
C GLY A 104 17.64 11.05 2.42
N GLU A 105 17.48 12.32 2.05
CA GLU A 105 16.97 13.36 2.96
C GLU A 105 15.46 13.55 2.87
N ASP A 106 14.78 12.84 1.94
CA ASP A 106 13.34 12.93 1.79
C ASP A 106 12.67 12.17 2.95
N LYS A 107 11.87 12.88 3.73
CA LYS A 107 11.34 12.35 4.98
C LYS A 107 10.23 11.34 4.74
N PRO A 108 10.37 10.10 5.23
CA PRO A 108 9.29 9.12 5.12
C PRO A 108 8.11 9.48 6.03
N VAL A 109 6.90 9.24 5.53
CA VAL A 109 5.64 9.63 6.18
C VAL A 109 4.81 8.43 6.57
N ALA A 110 4.66 7.46 5.66
CA ALA A 110 3.81 6.30 5.89
C ALA A 110 4.16 5.18 4.93
N VAL A 111 3.79 3.97 5.29
CA VAL A 111 3.93 2.80 4.42
C VAL A 111 2.56 2.15 4.23
N TYR A 112 2.25 1.82 2.98
CA TYR A 112 1.02 1.11 2.62
C TYR A 112 1.38 -0.26 2.07
N ALA A 113 0.51 -1.24 2.31
CA ALA A 113 0.61 -2.56 1.69
C ALA A 113 -0.78 -2.98 1.21
N TYR A 114 -0.85 -3.60 0.06
CA TYR A 114 -2.13 -4.04 -0.51
C TYR A 114 -2.18 -5.56 -0.66
N CYS A 115 -3.16 -6.16 0.03
CA CYS A 115 -3.47 -7.58 -0.07
C CYS A 115 -4.66 -7.75 -1.01
N ASN A 116 -4.56 -8.67 -1.98
CA ASN A 116 -5.63 -8.86 -2.96
C ASN A 116 -6.97 -9.31 -2.34
N LEU A 117 -6.95 -9.97 -1.19
CA LEU A 117 -8.16 -10.41 -0.50
C LEU A 117 -8.61 -9.47 0.63
N HIS A 118 -7.66 -8.86 1.34
CA HIS A 118 -7.97 -8.11 2.56
C HIS A 118 -7.72 -6.60 2.45
N GLY A 119 -7.44 -6.11 1.26
CA GLY A 119 -7.40 -4.68 0.97
C GLY A 119 -6.15 -3.96 1.39
N LEU A 120 -6.30 -2.67 1.64
CA LEU A 120 -5.20 -1.75 1.91
C LEU A 120 -4.90 -1.63 3.40
N TRP A 121 -3.62 -1.65 3.74
CA TRP A 121 -3.13 -1.51 5.12
C TRP A 121 -2.08 -0.41 5.17
N LYS A 122 -2.04 0.32 6.28
CA LYS A 122 -1.17 1.48 6.41
C LYS A 122 -0.53 1.53 7.79
N THR A 123 0.76 1.86 7.84
CA THR A 123 1.49 2.17 9.08
C THR A 123 2.07 3.57 8.95
N GLU A 124 1.76 4.44 9.91
CA GLU A 124 2.33 5.78 9.97
C GLU A 124 3.78 5.70 10.44
N ILE A 125 4.63 6.60 9.94
CA ILE A 125 6.02 6.70 10.36
C ILE A 125 6.20 8.00 11.14
N GLU A 126 6.71 7.88 12.34
CA GLU A 126 6.97 9.03 13.21
C GLU A 126 8.42 9.52 13.14
#